data_5aeb89fef3c3cf55f276126547517196
#
_entry.id   5aeb89fef3c3cf55f276126547517196
#
_cell.length_a   1.000
_cell.length_b   1.000
_cell.length_c   1.000
_cell.angle_alpha   90.00
_cell.angle_beta   90.00
_cell.angle_gamma   90.00
#
_symmetry.space_group_name_H-M   'P 1'
#
loop_
_entity.id
_entity.type
_entity.pdbx_description
1 polymer ?
#
loop_
_entity_poly.entity_id
_entity_poly.type
_entity_poly.pdbx_seq_one_letter_code
_entity_poly.pdbx_strand_id
1 'polypeptide(L)'
;MTDELDRRNALKRGGGKRTTTLEESWSGPADGPSPDQEYEAAIFRSKVEAAVRKVERETEFMDFQIFRLRVLDAQSGKEVAASLGLSEPTVSRRLAKVRDKVRMRLEETVGTFSFTPEESQEASRKGLDSNPKKVADALFDESLSEVMRRQETFRRRVQEDSL
;
A
#
# COMPACT_ATOMS: atom_id res chain seq x y z
N MET A 1 -12.46 -16.08 61.77
CA MET A 1 -11.64 -14.94 61.28
C MET A 1 -11.03 -15.15 59.91
N THR A 2 -10.97 -16.33 59.40
CA THR A 2 -10.46 -16.63 58.04
C THR A 2 -11.46 -16.36 56.92
N ASP A 3 -12.75 -16.37 57.17
CA ASP A 3 -13.83 -16.15 56.19
C ASP A 3 -13.92 -14.70 55.65
N GLU A 4 -13.52 -13.72 56.42
CA GLU A 4 -13.59 -12.30 56.04
C GLU A 4 -12.47 -11.90 55.07
N LEU A 5 -11.30 -12.52 55.24
CA LEU A 5 -10.16 -12.34 54.35
C LEU A 5 -10.39 -13.00 52.99
N ASP A 6 -11.01 -14.17 52.97
CA ASP A 6 -11.37 -14.87 51.74
C ASP A 6 -12.47 -14.16 50.94
N ARG A 7 -13.44 -13.54 51.62
CA ARG A 7 -14.44 -12.69 50.97
C ARG A 7 -13.87 -11.41 50.37
N ARG A 8 -12.89 -10.76 51.03
CA ARG A 8 -12.19 -9.60 50.48
C ARG A 8 -11.32 -9.94 49.29
N ASN A 9 -10.69 -11.10 49.32
CA ASN A 9 -9.87 -11.57 48.17
C ASN A 9 -10.75 -12.01 46.98
N ALA A 10 -11.94 -12.60 47.23
CA ALA A 10 -12.90 -12.91 46.19
C ALA A 10 -13.48 -11.67 45.51
N LEU A 11 -13.77 -10.62 46.29
CA LEU A 11 -14.21 -9.32 45.75
C LEU A 11 -13.14 -8.59 44.93
N LYS A 12 -11.87 -8.70 45.33
CA LYS A 12 -10.75 -8.16 44.53
C LYS A 12 -10.56 -8.93 43.24
N ARG A 13 -10.77 -10.23 43.19
CA ARG A 13 -10.67 -11.02 41.95
C ARG A 13 -11.85 -10.76 41.00
N GLY A 14 -13.04 -10.46 41.53
CA GLY A 14 -14.22 -10.11 40.72
C GLY A 14 -14.09 -8.75 40.03
N GLY A 15 -13.42 -7.78 40.66
CA GLY A 15 -13.14 -6.47 40.09
C GLY A 15 -12.16 -6.53 38.92
N GLY A 16 -11.15 -7.42 38.98
CA GLY A 16 -10.19 -7.61 37.91
C GLY A 16 -10.79 -8.23 36.65
N LYS A 17 -11.76 -9.12 36.78
CA LYS A 17 -12.46 -9.72 35.64
C LYS A 17 -13.32 -8.72 34.86
N ARG A 18 -13.90 -7.73 35.51
CA ARG A 18 -14.67 -6.67 34.84
C ARG A 18 -13.80 -5.74 34.03
N THR A 19 -12.59 -5.45 34.49
CA THR A 19 -11.64 -4.61 33.76
C THR A 19 -11.12 -5.34 32.51
N THR A 20 -10.82 -6.63 32.62
CA THR A 20 -10.38 -7.46 31.49
C THR A 20 -11.48 -7.60 30.44
N THR A 21 -12.75 -7.75 30.84
CA THR A 21 -13.88 -7.85 29.91
C THR A 21 -14.16 -6.52 29.18
N LEU A 22 -13.91 -5.40 29.80
CA LEU A 22 -14.02 -4.07 29.19
C LEU A 22 -12.86 -3.81 28.22
N GLU A 23 -11.66 -4.22 28.56
CA GLU A 23 -10.51 -4.15 27.65
C GLU A 23 -10.66 -5.12 26.48
N GLU A 24 -11.13 -6.34 26.69
CA GLU A 24 -11.45 -7.29 25.61
C GLU A 24 -12.62 -6.82 24.74
N SER A 25 -13.60 -6.16 25.31
CA SER A 25 -14.73 -5.57 24.59
C SER A 25 -14.32 -4.29 23.84
N TRP A 26 -13.30 -3.60 24.32
CA TRP A 26 -12.76 -2.37 23.71
C TRP A 26 -11.67 -2.66 22.68
N SER A 27 -10.95 -3.75 22.85
CA SER A 27 -10.01 -4.21 21.85
C SER A 27 -10.68 -4.85 20.66
N GLY A 28 -11.94 -4.65 20.36
CA GLY A 28 -12.64 -5.13 19.19
C GLY A 28 -11.86 -6.19 18.38
N PRO A 29 -12.28 -6.89 17.44
CA PRO A 29 -11.46 -7.86 16.74
C PRO A 29 -10.16 -7.19 16.32
N ALA A 30 -9.07 -7.55 17.01
CA ALA A 30 -7.74 -6.94 16.90
C ALA A 30 -7.07 -7.15 15.52
N ASP A 31 -7.82 -7.60 14.54
CA ASP A 31 -7.32 -8.06 13.25
C ASP A 31 -7.48 -7.03 12.11
N GLY A 32 -7.89 -5.80 12.41
CA GLY A 32 -8.01 -4.73 11.42
C GLY A 32 -7.18 -3.49 11.77
N PRO A 33 -6.71 -2.73 10.77
CA PRO A 33 -6.09 -1.44 11.00
C PRO A 33 -7.06 -0.50 11.71
N SER A 34 -6.55 0.35 12.61
CA SER A 34 -7.37 1.39 13.25
C SER A 34 -7.91 2.38 12.19
N PRO A 35 -9.02 3.12 12.47
CA PRO A 35 -9.53 4.14 11.55
C PRO A 35 -8.47 5.15 11.12
N ASP A 36 -7.58 5.54 12.01
CA ASP A 36 -6.47 6.47 11.71
C ASP A 36 -5.46 5.84 10.76
N GLN A 37 -5.12 4.57 10.96
CA GLN A 37 -4.23 3.82 10.05
C GLN A 37 -4.85 3.62 8.66
N GLU A 38 -6.16 3.39 8.58
CA GLU A 38 -6.87 3.31 7.30
C GLU A 38 -6.86 4.65 6.56
N TYR A 39 -7.05 5.74 7.27
CA TYR A 39 -7.00 7.09 6.70
C TYR A 39 -5.59 7.42 6.18
N GLU A 40 -4.56 7.18 6.96
CA GLU A 40 -3.16 7.36 6.56
C GLU A 40 -2.80 6.52 5.33
N ALA A 41 -3.22 5.25 5.32
CA ALA A 41 -3.02 4.36 4.18
C ALA A 41 -3.77 4.85 2.92
N ALA A 42 -4.95 5.44 3.07
CA ALA A 42 -5.70 6.02 1.96
C ALA A 42 -4.99 7.24 1.37
N ILE A 43 -4.45 8.12 2.22
CA ILE A 43 -3.64 9.27 1.79
C ILE A 43 -2.40 8.79 1.03
N PHE A 44 -1.68 7.82 1.58
CA PHE A 44 -0.50 7.25 0.94
C PHE A 44 -0.82 6.70 -0.45
N ARG A 45 -1.87 5.87 -0.57
CA ARG A 45 -2.30 5.32 -1.87
C ARG A 45 -2.66 6.42 -2.88
N SER A 46 -3.35 7.47 -2.43
CA SER A 46 -3.70 8.61 -3.28
C SER A 46 -2.47 9.35 -3.81
N LYS A 47 -1.43 9.50 -3.00
CA LYS A 47 -0.16 10.10 -3.39
C LYS A 47 0.58 9.23 -4.42
N VAL A 48 0.62 7.93 -4.21
CA VAL A 48 1.22 6.98 -5.17
C VAL A 48 0.48 7.04 -6.50
N GLU A 49 -0.85 7.02 -6.49
CA GLU A 49 -1.65 7.13 -7.71
C GLU A 49 -1.39 8.45 -8.44
N ALA A 50 -1.31 9.56 -7.73
CA ALA A 50 -1.00 10.86 -8.33
C ALA A 50 0.36 10.87 -9.03
N ALA A 51 1.38 10.24 -8.43
CA ALA A 51 2.70 10.09 -9.03
C ALA A 51 2.65 9.26 -10.32
N VAL A 52 1.96 8.11 -10.30
CA VAL A 52 1.80 7.24 -11.48
C VAL A 52 1.07 7.99 -12.61
N ARG A 53 -0.02 8.69 -12.31
CA ARG A 53 -0.77 9.49 -13.29
C ARG A 53 0.06 10.63 -13.87
N LYS A 54 0.94 11.21 -13.09
CA LYS A 54 1.87 12.23 -13.59
C LYS A 54 2.84 11.62 -14.61
N VAL A 55 3.40 10.45 -14.32
CA VAL A 55 4.27 9.72 -15.25
C VAL A 55 3.52 9.34 -16.53
N GLU A 56 2.26 8.91 -16.43
CA GLU A 56 1.42 8.60 -17.60
C GLU A 56 1.31 9.80 -18.54
N ARG A 57 1.06 10.99 -18.01
CA ARG A 57 0.96 12.23 -18.82
C ARG A 57 2.27 12.69 -19.42
N GLU A 58 3.40 12.38 -18.78
CA GLU A 58 4.74 12.83 -19.18
C GLU A 58 5.51 11.79 -20.02
N THR A 59 4.90 10.64 -20.26
CA THR A 59 5.55 9.52 -20.96
C THR A 59 4.84 9.25 -22.28
N GLU A 60 5.60 8.83 -23.28
CA GLU A 60 5.02 8.38 -24.55
C GLU A 60 4.03 7.24 -24.31
N PHE A 61 2.91 7.28 -25.00
CA PHE A 61 1.81 6.32 -24.81
C PHE A 61 2.27 4.85 -24.85
N MET A 62 3.09 4.49 -25.83
CA MET A 62 3.57 3.11 -25.98
C MET A 62 4.46 2.68 -24.80
N ASP A 63 5.33 3.58 -24.33
CA ASP A 63 6.20 3.29 -23.19
C ASP A 63 5.37 3.09 -21.90
N PHE A 64 4.38 3.94 -21.67
CA PHE A 64 3.49 3.79 -20.52
C PHE A 64 2.57 2.58 -20.65
N GLN A 65 2.11 2.24 -21.85
CA GLN A 65 1.31 1.03 -22.07
C GLN A 65 2.10 -0.24 -21.74
N ILE A 66 3.38 -0.30 -22.08
CA ILE A 66 4.26 -1.41 -21.66
C ILE A 66 4.32 -1.51 -20.14
N PHE A 67 4.53 -0.38 -19.46
CA PHE A 67 4.56 -0.34 -18.00
C PHE A 67 3.22 -0.83 -17.40
N ARG A 68 2.10 -0.35 -17.91
CA ARG A 68 0.77 -0.75 -17.47
C ARG A 68 0.57 -2.26 -17.60
N LEU A 69 0.81 -2.83 -18.77
CA LEU A 69 0.61 -4.26 -19.03
C LEU A 69 1.55 -5.13 -18.17
N ARG A 70 2.82 -4.71 -18.03
CA ARG A 70 3.82 -5.46 -17.27
C ARG A 70 3.66 -5.37 -15.76
N VAL A 71 3.38 -4.19 -15.25
CA VAL A 71 3.38 -3.90 -13.80
C VAL A 71 1.97 -3.93 -13.22
N LEU A 72 1.03 -3.22 -13.81
CA LEU A 72 -0.32 -3.12 -13.23
C LEU A 72 -1.18 -4.33 -13.59
N ASP A 73 -1.05 -4.84 -14.80
CA ASP A 73 -1.81 -6.00 -15.29
C ASP A 73 -1.03 -7.33 -15.14
N ALA A 74 0.20 -7.27 -14.64
CA ALA A 74 1.07 -8.42 -14.32
C ALA A 74 1.30 -9.40 -15.49
N GLN A 75 1.23 -8.93 -16.75
CA GLN A 75 1.51 -9.75 -17.93
C GLN A 75 3.01 -10.05 -18.05
N SER A 76 3.37 -11.20 -18.62
CA SER A 76 4.77 -11.55 -18.88
C SER A 76 5.39 -10.68 -19.98
N GLY A 77 6.71 -10.55 -19.99
CA GLY A 77 7.42 -9.83 -21.05
C GLY A 77 7.16 -10.37 -22.44
N LYS A 78 7.01 -11.69 -22.56
CA LYS A 78 6.68 -12.39 -23.80
C LYS A 78 5.29 -12.05 -24.32
N GLU A 79 4.29 -12.06 -23.43
CA GLU A 79 2.90 -11.68 -23.79
C GLU A 79 2.80 -10.24 -24.24
N VAL A 80 3.44 -9.32 -23.53
CA VAL A 80 3.47 -7.89 -23.91
C VAL A 80 4.21 -7.68 -25.22
N ALA A 81 5.34 -8.33 -25.44
CA ALA A 81 6.09 -8.28 -26.70
C ALA A 81 5.22 -8.75 -27.87
N ALA A 82 4.54 -9.88 -27.71
CA ALA A 82 3.65 -10.44 -28.73
C ALA A 82 2.45 -9.52 -29.01
N SER A 83 1.80 -8.98 -27.98
CA SER A 83 0.62 -8.13 -28.13
C SER A 83 0.92 -6.77 -28.78
N LEU A 84 2.11 -6.24 -28.58
CA LEU A 84 2.52 -4.94 -29.10
C LEU A 84 3.39 -5.02 -30.38
N GLY A 85 3.70 -6.24 -30.84
CA GLY A 85 4.58 -6.43 -32.01
C GLY A 85 6.02 -5.98 -31.79
N LEU A 86 6.51 -6.12 -30.55
CA LEU A 86 7.85 -5.71 -30.13
C LEU A 86 8.70 -6.93 -29.75
N SER A 87 10.02 -6.74 -29.69
CA SER A 87 10.90 -7.74 -29.11
C SER A 87 10.95 -7.64 -27.57
N GLU A 88 11.15 -8.75 -26.88
CA GLU A 88 11.28 -8.76 -25.41
C GLU A 88 12.38 -7.83 -24.87
N PRO A 89 13.58 -7.75 -25.50
CA PRO A 89 14.60 -6.77 -25.10
C PRO A 89 14.12 -5.31 -25.23
N THR A 90 13.31 -5.01 -26.24
CA THR A 90 12.72 -3.66 -26.40
C THR A 90 11.72 -3.35 -25.32
N VAL A 91 10.83 -4.30 -25.00
CA VAL A 91 9.89 -4.21 -23.86
C VAL A 91 10.66 -3.96 -22.57
N SER A 92 11.69 -4.74 -22.30
CA SER A 92 12.51 -4.63 -21.08
C SER A 92 13.17 -3.26 -20.93
N ARG A 93 13.77 -2.72 -22.01
CA ARG A 93 14.41 -1.40 -21.98
C ARG A 93 13.43 -0.26 -21.79
N ARG A 94 12.29 -0.29 -22.47
CA ARG A 94 11.23 0.71 -22.32
C ARG A 94 10.60 0.67 -20.94
N LEU A 95 10.37 -0.53 -20.40
CA LEU A 95 9.90 -0.72 -19.04
C LEU A 95 10.84 -0.12 -18.00
N ALA A 96 12.14 -0.39 -18.09
CA ALA A 96 13.14 0.17 -17.17
C ALA A 96 13.10 1.70 -17.16
N LYS A 97 13.00 2.33 -18.31
CA LYS A 97 12.89 3.79 -18.44
C LYS A 97 11.65 4.36 -17.73
N VAL A 98 10.51 3.69 -17.84
CA VAL A 98 9.28 4.14 -17.16
C VAL A 98 9.36 3.90 -15.66
N ARG A 99 9.91 2.75 -15.22
CA ARG A 99 10.15 2.51 -13.78
C ARG A 99 10.99 3.59 -13.14
N ASP A 100 12.07 4.00 -13.80
CA ASP A 100 12.95 5.07 -13.28
C ASP A 100 12.19 6.40 -13.15
N LYS A 101 11.31 6.72 -14.09
CA LYS A 101 10.45 7.90 -14.00
C LYS A 101 9.46 7.79 -12.84
N VAL A 102 8.83 6.62 -12.65
CA VAL A 102 7.87 6.42 -11.54
C VAL A 102 8.59 6.56 -10.20
N ARG A 103 9.77 5.96 -10.04
CA ARG A 103 10.60 6.12 -8.84
C ARG A 103 10.91 7.57 -8.54
N MET A 104 11.38 8.31 -9.54
CA MET A 104 11.69 9.73 -9.40
C MET A 104 10.46 10.55 -8.99
N ARG A 105 9.28 10.27 -9.56
CA ARG A 105 8.05 10.97 -9.20
C ARG A 105 7.51 10.58 -7.83
N LEU A 106 7.70 9.34 -7.41
CA LEU A 106 7.41 8.90 -6.05
C LEU A 106 8.30 9.64 -5.05
N GLU A 107 9.60 9.75 -5.31
CA GLU A 107 10.53 10.51 -4.48
C GLU A 107 10.10 11.98 -4.35
N GLU A 108 9.78 12.65 -5.44
CA GLU A 108 9.29 14.03 -5.43
C GLU A 108 7.98 14.16 -4.62
N THR A 109 7.07 13.23 -4.79
CA THR A 109 5.77 13.23 -4.12
C THR A 109 5.92 12.95 -2.64
N VAL A 110 6.78 12.01 -2.28
CA VAL A 110 7.15 11.67 -0.90
C VAL A 110 7.93 12.81 -0.26
N GLY A 111 8.85 13.44 -0.97
CA GLY A 111 9.65 14.55 -0.45
C GLY A 111 8.91 15.88 -0.33
N THR A 112 7.86 16.11 -1.13
CA THR A 112 7.11 17.36 -1.16
C THR A 112 6.00 17.42 -0.10
N PHE A 113 5.45 16.28 0.29
CA PHE A 113 4.41 16.19 1.30
C PHE A 113 5.00 15.72 2.63
N SER A 114 4.66 16.39 3.71
CA SER A 114 5.04 15.94 5.06
C SER A 114 4.46 14.57 5.33
N PHE A 115 5.33 13.57 5.39
CA PHE A 115 4.92 12.21 5.72
C PHE A 115 5.05 11.98 7.21
N THR A 116 4.13 11.18 7.73
CA THR A 116 4.37 10.60 9.03
C THR A 116 5.50 9.56 8.94
N PRO A 117 6.18 9.27 10.04
CA PRO A 117 7.19 8.21 10.07
C PRO A 117 6.63 6.85 9.58
N GLU A 118 5.36 6.58 9.83
CA GLU A 118 4.63 5.37 9.45
C GLU A 118 4.46 5.28 7.92
N GLU A 119 4.06 6.37 7.26
CA GLU A 119 3.97 6.45 5.79
C GLU A 119 5.32 6.18 5.14
N SER A 120 6.39 6.76 5.68
CA SER A 120 7.76 6.56 5.19
C SER A 120 8.21 5.11 5.33
N GLN A 121 7.90 4.46 6.47
CA GLN A 121 8.21 3.06 6.70
C GLN A 121 7.41 2.15 5.76
N GLU A 122 6.14 2.46 5.50
CA GLU A 122 5.32 1.68 4.57
C GLU A 122 5.85 1.80 3.14
N ALA A 123 6.26 2.98 2.70
CA ALA A 123 6.89 3.18 1.41
C ALA A 123 8.16 2.33 1.26
N SER A 124 9.05 2.34 2.28
CA SER A 124 10.26 1.50 2.30
C SER A 124 9.94 0.01 2.27
N ARG A 125 8.98 -0.45 3.10
CA ARG A 125 8.58 -1.88 3.11
C ARG A 125 8.06 -2.37 1.76
N LYS A 126 7.42 -1.48 1.01
CA LYS A 126 6.84 -1.81 -0.31
C LYS A 126 7.79 -1.53 -1.46
N GLY A 127 9.05 -1.23 -1.18
CA GLY A 127 10.05 -0.94 -2.21
C GLY A 127 9.74 0.32 -3.01
N LEU A 128 8.97 1.27 -2.45
CA LEU A 128 8.59 2.53 -3.07
C LEU A 128 9.50 3.69 -2.62
N ASP A 129 10.63 3.37 -2.04
CA ASP A 129 11.62 4.35 -1.63
C ASP A 129 12.43 4.90 -2.83
N SER A 130 13.14 5.99 -2.61
CA SER A 130 13.84 6.75 -3.64
C SER A 130 15.03 6.04 -4.28
N ASN A 131 15.49 4.93 -3.71
CA ASN A 131 16.71 4.29 -4.18
C ASN A 131 16.63 2.75 -4.21
N PRO A 132 15.64 2.16 -4.88
CA PRO A 132 15.54 0.71 -5.01
C PRO A 132 16.66 0.18 -5.92
N LYS A 133 17.41 -0.79 -5.43
CA LYS A 133 18.41 -1.51 -6.24
C LYS A 133 17.69 -2.26 -7.38
N LYS A 134 18.35 -2.43 -8.52
CA LYS A 134 17.79 -3.16 -9.69
C LYS A 134 17.25 -4.56 -9.34
N VAL A 135 17.85 -5.23 -8.36
CA VAL A 135 17.40 -6.54 -7.83
C VAL A 135 16.00 -6.46 -7.20
N ALA A 136 15.56 -5.26 -6.79
CA ALA A 136 14.26 -5.00 -6.20
C ALA A 136 13.17 -4.61 -7.22
N ASP A 137 13.44 -4.65 -8.53
CA ASP A 137 12.46 -4.28 -9.56
C ASP A 137 11.19 -5.13 -9.48
N ALA A 138 11.32 -6.43 -9.24
CA ALA A 138 10.16 -7.32 -9.08
C ALA A 138 9.35 -6.97 -7.83
N LEU A 139 10.00 -6.69 -6.71
CA LEU A 139 9.35 -6.26 -5.47
C LEU A 139 8.68 -4.89 -5.63
N PHE A 140 9.34 -3.98 -6.32
CA PHE A 140 8.79 -2.67 -6.66
C PHE A 140 7.51 -2.81 -7.50
N ASP A 141 7.55 -3.60 -8.56
CA ASP A 141 6.42 -3.82 -9.46
C ASP A 141 5.23 -4.43 -8.71
N GLU A 142 5.47 -5.46 -7.88
CA GLU A 142 4.45 -6.12 -7.08
C GLU A 142 3.82 -5.15 -6.07
N SER A 143 4.65 -4.42 -5.32
CA SER A 143 4.18 -3.47 -4.32
C SER A 143 3.38 -2.33 -4.94
N LEU A 144 3.84 -1.79 -6.07
CA LEU A 144 3.14 -0.73 -6.79
C LEU A 144 1.79 -1.22 -7.33
N SER A 145 1.77 -2.40 -7.93
CA SER A 145 0.54 -3.04 -8.42
C SER A 145 -0.48 -3.25 -7.31
N GLU A 146 -0.04 -3.69 -6.13
CA GLU A 146 -0.90 -3.86 -4.97
C GLU A 146 -1.51 -2.54 -4.50
N VAL A 147 -0.69 -1.50 -4.36
CA VAL A 147 -1.16 -0.17 -3.95
C VAL A 147 -2.20 0.37 -4.93
N MET A 148 -1.93 0.29 -6.22
CA MET A 148 -2.84 0.77 -7.27
C MET A 148 -4.17 -0.01 -7.29
N ARG A 149 -4.12 -1.31 -7.12
CA ARG A 149 -5.31 -2.18 -7.06
C ARG A 149 -6.19 -1.87 -5.85
N ARG A 150 -5.59 -1.66 -4.69
CA ARG A 150 -6.31 -1.26 -3.47
C ARG A 150 -6.96 0.11 -3.63
N GLN A 151 -6.29 1.04 -4.27
CA GLN A 151 -6.84 2.38 -4.55
C GLN A 151 -8.03 2.32 -5.50
N GLU A 152 -7.97 1.51 -6.54
CA GLU A 152 -9.09 1.31 -7.47
C GLU A 152 -10.30 0.67 -6.77
N THR A 153 -10.07 -0.33 -5.93
CA THR A 153 -11.14 -0.97 -5.14
C THR A 153 -11.80 0.04 -4.20
N PHE A 154 -11.03 0.89 -3.54
CA PHE A 154 -11.54 1.94 -2.67
C PHE A 154 -12.43 2.93 -3.45
N ARG A 155 -11.99 3.37 -4.61
CA ARG A 155 -12.77 4.27 -5.47
C ARG A 155 -14.11 3.69 -5.90
N ARG A 156 -14.13 2.42 -6.28
CA ARG A 156 -15.38 1.74 -6.66
C ARG A 156 -16.37 1.73 -5.50
N ARG A 157 -15.93 1.38 -4.29
CA ARG A 157 -16.79 1.40 -3.10
C ARG A 157 -17.37 2.79 -2.82
N VAL A 158 -16.52 3.82 -2.83
CA VAL A 158 -16.98 5.20 -2.61
C VAL A 158 -18.00 5.65 -3.66
N GLN A 159 -17.84 5.23 -4.91
CA GLN A 159 -18.82 5.52 -5.97
C GLN A 159 -20.14 4.78 -5.77
N GLU A 160 -20.11 3.52 -5.35
CA GLU A 160 -21.30 2.71 -5.09
C GLU A 160 -22.09 3.25 -3.88
N ASP A 161 -21.41 3.70 -2.82
CA ASP A 161 -22.03 4.29 -1.63
C ASP A 161 -22.59 5.69 -1.87
N SER A 162 -22.23 6.34 -2.98
CA SER A 162 -22.66 7.71 -3.34
C SER A 162 -23.86 7.75 -4.30
N LEU A 163 -24.35 6.60 -4.72
CA LEU A 163 -25.52 6.42 -5.58
C LEU A 163 -26.75 6.00 -4.77
#